data_252c7082b35a1e5a4beb8e77c8880472
#
_entry.id   252c7082b35a1e5a4beb8e77c8880472
#
_cell.length_a   1.000
_cell.length_b   1.000
_cell.length_c   1.000
_cell.angle_alpha   90.00
_cell.angle_beta   90.00
_cell.angle_gamma   90.00
#
_symmetry.space_group_name_H-M   'P 1'
#
loop_
_entity.id
_entity.type
_entity.pdbx_description
1 polymer ?
#
loop_
_entity_poly.entity_id
_entity_poly.type
_entity_poly.pdbx_seq_one_letter_code
_entity_poly.pdbx_strand_id
1 'polypeptide(L)'
;YITNPAQFYELHYSALKNYYVNSGMSIGEAHLRANTNLTANANDGGLGYMVYTVPSGQEFIGINGKVNPAATLGRRLVYEGKEYYIRPDDWTDAAFRSSLRQEYNASISGQTGNASIYGSFGYLNNEGIAYNSDMDRYTARLRVDYQAKKWLKFGANANYTHFRYNQIDDSGAGNSSGNVFAYTTAVGPIYPLYIRDGEGNVMYNEDGIKLYDYGNGDNAGMERSLFPNSNALSDSRLNKQEAEGNAFNGTGYIDVTFLKDFKFTFNAGVSLDETRSTSVTNPWFGQFASEKGMVSKGHQRNFDLNLQQILNYTKQIGHHNLNVMLGHESYQNRIYLLSASKSNMLTQDNDELAGAIIDKQGAGSYRREYNNEGYFARVMYDYAGKYFASASYRRDASSRFHPDHRWGNFWSLGGAWIISKENFMESTYEWLDNLKLKASIGSQGNDNIGNFRYTNTYTIENANGKVSTVFNAKGSENITWETNSNFNAGVEFSFLRGTVSGGVEYFLRKTTDMLLSFPVAPSLGYSSYYANVGDMRNSGVEIELNFTPIRREHIQWDINLNMTHLRNKITMLPSERRTKQVDGYSGYVSGSTFFGEGLPMYTFYMRKYAGVSDEGLSMWYMDETDDKG
;
A
#
# COMPACT_ATOMS: atom_id res chain seq x y z
N TYR A 1 1.73 -13.75 -21.75
CA TYR A 1 2.56 -14.65 -20.96
C TYR A 1 2.79 -15.95 -21.74
N ILE A 2 4.06 -16.24 -22.05
CA ILE A 2 4.47 -17.41 -22.84
C ILE A 2 4.92 -18.51 -21.88
N THR A 3 4.25 -19.64 -21.90
CA THR A 3 4.57 -20.82 -21.07
C THR A 3 5.28 -21.93 -21.86
N ASN A 4 5.25 -21.87 -23.19
CA ASN A 4 5.84 -22.89 -24.07
C ASN A 4 7.29 -22.53 -24.40
N PRO A 5 8.29 -23.39 -24.07
CA PRO A 5 9.69 -23.16 -24.36
C PRO A 5 9.98 -22.92 -25.84
N ALA A 6 9.33 -23.67 -26.77
CA ALA A 6 9.55 -23.50 -28.19
C ALA A 6 9.10 -22.11 -28.68
N GLN A 7 7.90 -21.67 -28.28
CA GLN A 7 7.39 -20.32 -28.63
C GLN A 7 8.28 -19.21 -28.06
N PHE A 8 8.86 -19.41 -26.89
CA PHE A 8 9.77 -18.45 -26.28
C PHE A 8 11.06 -18.30 -27.12
N TYR A 9 11.67 -19.42 -27.55
CA TYR A 9 12.82 -19.37 -28.46
C TYR A 9 12.48 -18.77 -29.82
N GLU A 10 11.33 -19.13 -30.40
CA GLU A 10 10.88 -18.59 -31.68
C GLU A 10 10.71 -17.07 -31.66
N LEU A 11 10.16 -16.52 -30.55
CA LEU A 11 10.01 -15.08 -30.37
C LEU A 11 11.36 -14.38 -30.30
N HIS A 12 12.27 -14.89 -29.45
CA HIS A 12 13.60 -14.30 -29.29
C HIS A 12 14.46 -14.44 -30.56
N TYR A 13 14.38 -15.56 -31.25
CA TYR A 13 14.99 -15.71 -32.55
C TYR A 13 14.49 -14.66 -33.54
N SER A 14 13.17 -14.44 -33.61
CA SER A 14 12.59 -13.47 -34.53
C SER A 14 13.08 -12.05 -34.19
N ALA A 15 13.18 -11.72 -32.92
CA ALA A 15 13.73 -10.42 -32.47
C ALA A 15 15.20 -10.26 -32.88
N LEU A 16 16.04 -11.26 -32.63
CA LEU A 16 17.45 -11.24 -33.00
C LEU A 16 17.64 -11.17 -34.53
N LYS A 17 16.91 -12.00 -35.29
CA LYS A 17 16.95 -11.98 -36.74
C LYS A 17 16.58 -10.59 -37.31
N ASN A 18 15.49 -10.01 -36.83
CA ASN A 18 15.07 -8.68 -37.26
C ASN A 18 16.11 -7.60 -36.89
N TYR A 19 16.71 -7.70 -35.71
CA TYR A 19 17.79 -6.82 -35.30
C TYR A 19 18.97 -6.85 -36.26
N TYR A 20 19.41 -8.06 -36.68
CA TYR A 20 20.53 -8.21 -37.61
C TYR A 20 20.18 -7.77 -39.05
N VAL A 21 18.96 -8.03 -39.51
CA VAL A 21 18.49 -7.54 -40.82
C VAL A 21 18.46 -5.99 -40.80
N ASN A 22 17.91 -5.38 -39.76
CA ASN A 22 17.88 -3.93 -39.62
C ASN A 22 19.27 -3.30 -39.44
N SER A 23 20.25 -4.11 -39.04
CA SER A 23 21.67 -3.71 -38.98
C SER A 23 22.41 -3.88 -40.31
N GLY A 24 21.71 -4.26 -41.41
CA GLY A 24 22.24 -4.34 -42.76
C GLY A 24 22.72 -5.74 -43.18
N MET A 25 22.48 -6.80 -42.40
CA MET A 25 22.80 -8.17 -42.79
C MET A 25 21.78 -8.73 -43.79
N SER A 26 22.21 -9.61 -44.67
CA SER A 26 21.30 -10.40 -45.50
C SER A 26 20.42 -11.32 -44.63
N ILE A 27 19.24 -11.72 -45.12
CA ILE A 27 18.31 -12.60 -44.37
C ILE A 27 18.99 -13.92 -43.98
N GLY A 28 19.84 -14.49 -44.87
CA GLY A 28 20.57 -15.74 -44.59
C GLY A 28 21.64 -15.57 -43.51
N GLU A 29 22.43 -14.52 -43.56
CA GLU A 29 23.45 -14.21 -42.52
C GLU A 29 22.79 -13.91 -41.18
N ALA A 30 21.72 -13.12 -41.20
CA ALA A 30 20.94 -12.80 -40.01
C ALA A 30 20.32 -14.05 -39.35
N HIS A 31 19.82 -14.98 -40.16
CA HIS A 31 19.32 -16.28 -39.71
C HIS A 31 20.38 -17.10 -38.97
N LEU A 32 21.55 -17.30 -39.60
CA LEU A 32 22.64 -18.07 -39.01
C LEU A 32 23.15 -17.44 -37.73
N ARG A 33 23.32 -16.12 -37.74
CA ARG A 33 23.77 -15.37 -36.56
C ARG A 33 22.76 -15.40 -35.44
N ALA A 34 21.47 -15.30 -35.75
CA ALA A 34 20.41 -15.40 -34.76
C ALA A 34 20.38 -16.78 -34.10
N ASN A 35 20.52 -17.88 -34.88
CA ASN A 35 20.61 -19.25 -34.32
C ASN A 35 21.82 -19.40 -33.38
N THR A 36 22.98 -18.87 -33.76
CA THR A 36 24.21 -18.98 -32.97
C THR A 36 24.07 -18.19 -31.64
N ASN A 37 23.57 -16.96 -31.73
CA ASN A 37 23.51 -16.06 -30.54
C ASN A 37 22.31 -16.33 -29.64
N LEU A 38 21.25 -16.97 -30.14
CA LEU A 38 20.03 -17.22 -29.35
C LEU A 38 20.30 -17.95 -28.04
N THR A 39 21.20 -18.94 -28.07
CA THR A 39 21.56 -19.80 -26.93
C THR A 39 22.93 -19.46 -26.31
N ALA A 40 23.61 -18.44 -26.84
CA ALA A 40 24.85 -17.92 -26.25
C ALA A 40 24.61 -17.41 -24.84
N ASN A 41 25.66 -17.31 -24.03
CA ASN A 41 25.56 -16.75 -22.69
C ASN A 41 25.04 -15.30 -22.70
N ALA A 42 24.49 -14.87 -21.59
CA ALA A 42 23.90 -13.54 -21.40
C ALA A 42 24.87 -12.41 -21.76
N ASN A 43 26.14 -12.56 -21.41
CA ASN A 43 27.20 -11.60 -21.71
C ASN A 43 27.45 -11.47 -23.24
N ASP A 44 27.09 -12.46 -24.02
CA ASP A 44 27.18 -12.47 -25.48
C ASP A 44 25.86 -12.06 -26.16
N GLY A 45 24.85 -11.66 -25.38
CA GLY A 45 23.55 -11.20 -25.85
C GLY A 45 22.54 -12.29 -26.11
N GLY A 46 22.78 -13.52 -25.67
CA GLY A 46 21.87 -14.66 -25.80
C GLY A 46 21.00 -14.92 -24.57
N LEU A 47 20.19 -15.97 -24.64
CA LEU A 47 19.32 -16.41 -23.52
C LEU A 47 20.09 -17.22 -22.46
N GLY A 48 21.33 -17.67 -22.77
CA GLY A 48 22.21 -18.40 -21.88
C GLY A 48 21.91 -19.88 -21.72
N TYR A 49 20.75 -20.35 -22.19
CA TYR A 49 20.31 -21.73 -21.99
C TYR A 49 19.86 -22.36 -23.30
N MET A 50 20.30 -23.60 -23.52
CA MET A 50 19.80 -24.48 -24.57
C MET A 50 19.20 -25.73 -23.92
N VAL A 51 17.88 -25.85 -23.97
CA VAL A 51 17.14 -26.93 -23.29
C VAL A 51 16.62 -28.01 -24.23
N TYR A 52 16.95 -27.90 -25.52
CA TYR A 52 16.60 -28.91 -26.53
C TYR A 52 17.82 -29.69 -26.98
N THR A 53 17.62 -30.98 -27.25
CA THR A 53 18.55 -31.81 -28.02
C THR A 53 18.16 -31.73 -29.49
N VAL A 54 19.09 -31.26 -30.31
CA VAL A 54 18.91 -31.14 -31.77
C VAL A 54 19.70 -32.26 -32.46
N PRO A 55 19.14 -32.95 -33.47
CA PRO A 55 19.89 -33.95 -34.21
C PRO A 55 21.16 -33.38 -34.86
N SER A 56 22.23 -34.17 -34.89
CA SER A 56 23.53 -33.72 -35.40
C SER A 56 23.42 -33.21 -36.85
N GLY A 57 24.03 -32.04 -37.10
CA GLY A 57 24.04 -31.40 -38.40
C GLY A 57 22.75 -30.63 -38.76
N GLN A 58 21.79 -30.53 -37.85
CA GLN A 58 20.57 -29.77 -38.07
C GLN A 58 20.59 -28.46 -37.25
N GLU A 59 19.88 -27.44 -37.75
CA GLU A 59 19.69 -26.18 -37.03
C GLU A 59 18.59 -26.31 -35.99
N PHE A 60 18.71 -25.54 -34.92
CA PHE A 60 17.69 -25.51 -33.86
C PHE A 60 16.41 -24.79 -34.31
N ILE A 61 16.54 -23.64 -34.95
CA ILE A 61 15.41 -22.91 -35.53
C ILE A 61 15.62 -22.79 -37.03
N GLY A 62 14.63 -23.23 -37.78
CA GLY A 62 14.65 -23.12 -39.24
C GLY A 62 14.49 -21.68 -39.73
N ILE A 63 14.76 -21.44 -41.02
CA ILE A 63 14.61 -20.12 -41.65
C ILE A 63 13.17 -19.60 -41.59
N ASN A 64 12.19 -20.51 -41.44
CA ASN A 64 10.77 -20.21 -41.21
C ASN A 64 10.47 -19.68 -39.78
N GLY A 65 11.49 -19.56 -38.92
CA GLY A 65 11.36 -19.09 -37.55
C GLY A 65 10.76 -20.11 -36.58
N LYS A 66 10.66 -21.39 -36.95
CA LYS A 66 10.10 -22.43 -36.10
C LYS A 66 11.18 -23.36 -35.57
N VAL A 67 10.99 -23.79 -34.30
CA VAL A 67 11.84 -24.82 -33.69
C VAL A 67 11.80 -26.08 -34.56
N ASN A 68 12.96 -26.71 -34.75
CA ASN A 68 13.11 -27.96 -35.51
C ASN A 68 12.16 -29.02 -34.92
N PRO A 69 11.25 -29.58 -35.72
CA PRO A 69 10.30 -30.59 -35.24
C PRO A 69 10.94 -31.89 -34.74
N ALA A 70 12.21 -32.16 -35.14
CA ALA A 70 12.99 -33.30 -34.65
C ALA A 70 13.75 -32.99 -33.34
N ALA A 71 13.74 -31.73 -32.87
CA ALA A 71 14.34 -31.37 -31.58
C ALA A 71 13.48 -31.87 -30.41
N THR A 72 14.11 -32.46 -29.41
CA THR A 72 13.45 -32.99 -28.21
C THR A 72 13.80 -32.17 -27.01
N LEU A 73 12.80 -31.92 -26.15
CA LEU A 73 12.99 -31.15 -24.88
C LEU A 73 13.82 -31.98 -23.89
N GLY A 74 14.81 -31.33 -23.30
CA GLY A 74 15.81 -31.95 -22.45
C GLY A 74 17.15 -32.15 -23.18
N ARG A 75 18.24 -31.70 -22.56
CA ARG A 75 19.59 -31.78 -23.12
C ARG A 75 20.57 -32.33 -22.09
N ARG A 76 21.29 -33.41 -22.46
CA ARG A 76 22.43 -33.90 -21.69
C ARG A 76 23.70 -33.24 -22.21
N LEU A 77 24.57 -32.85 -21.29
CA LEU A 77 25.89 -32.32 -21.65
C LEU A 77 26.89 -32.59 -20.52
N VAL A 78 28.17 -32.57 -20.91
CA VAL A 78 29.30 -32.69 -19.95
C VAL A 78 29.92 -31.31 -19.79
N TYR A 79 30.06 -30.86 -18.58
CA TYR A 79 30.75 -29.63 -18.23
C TYR A 79 31.71 -29.89 -17.06
N GLU A 80 32.97 -29.49 -17.20
CA GLU A 80 34.04 -29.72 -16.22
C GLU A 80 34.12 -31.19 -15.74
N GLY A 81 33.89 -32.16 -16.65
CA GLY A 81 33.96 -33.58 -16.35
C GLY A 81 32.75 -34.17 -15.61
N LYS A 82 31.72 -33.40 -15.39
CA LYS A 82 30.44 -33.84 -14.79
C LYS A 82 29.33 -33.84 -15.82
N GLU A 83 28.43 -34.81 -15.72
CA GLU A 83 27.25 -34.90 -16.57
C GLU A 83 26.07 -34.13 -15.98
N TYR A 84 25.40 -33.34 -16.79
CA TYR A 84 24.21 -32.57 -16.46
C TYR A 84 23.07 -32.85 -17.39
N TYR A 85 21.85 -32.75 -16.88
CA TYR A 85 20.63 -32.81 -17.69
C TYR A 85 19.85 -31.49 -17.54
N ILE A 86 19.83 -30.71 -18.63
CA ILE A 86 19.19 -29.40 -18.66
C ILE A 86 17.76 -29.56 -19.15
N ARG A 87 16.81 -29.28 -18.29
CA ARG A 87 15.39 -29.34 -18.56
C ARG A 87 14.68 -28.17 -17.84
N PRO A 88 13.78 -27.44 -18.52
CA PRO A 88 12.99 -26.40 -17.86
C PRO A 88 12.00 -26.99 -16.84
N ASP A 89 11.66 -26.20 -15.86
CA ASP A 89 10.61 -26.48 -14.87
C ASP A 89 9.43 -25.52 -15.06
N ASP A 90 8.25 -25.93 -14.62
CA ASP A 90 7.11 -25.01 -14.50
C ASP A 90 7.23 -24.21 -13.20
N TRP A 91 7.66 -22.97 -13.32
CA TRP A 91 7.86 -22.07 -12.20
C TRP A 91 6.56 -21.72 -11.49
N THR A 92 5.44 -21.64 -12.22
CA THR A 92 4.13 -21.30 -11.67
C THR A 92 3.60 -22.47 -10.82
N ASP A 93 3.65 -23.68 -11.34
CA ASP A 93 3.26 -24.89 -10.61
C ASP A 93 4.15 -25.12 -9.37
N ALA A 94 5.45 -24.84 -9.51
CA ALA A 94 6.38 -24.94 -8.39
C ALA A 94 6.20 -23.86 -7.31
N ALA A 95 5.70 -22.67 -7.67
CA ALA A 95 5.55 -21.54 -6.77
C ALA A 95 4.28 -21.58 -5.93
N PHE A 96 3.20 -22.13 -6.50
CA PHE A 96 1.87 -22.01 -5.90
C PHE A 96 1.26 -23.36 -5.55
N ARG A 97 0.38 -23.35 -4.57
CA ARG A 97 -0.34 -24.53 -4.08
C ARG A 97 -1.81 -24.20 -3.85
N SER A 98 -2.64 -25.24 -3.84
CA SER A 98 -3.97 -25.12 -3.24
C SER A 98 -3.83 -24.91 -1.73
N SER A 99 -4.52 -23.94 -1.20
CA SER A 99 -4.42 -23.56 0.21
C SER A 99 -5.79 -23.59 0.90
N LEU A 100 -5.77 -23.76 2.21
CA LEU A 100 -6.99 -23.84 3.04
C LEU A 100 -7.04 -22.64 4.00
N ARG A 101 -8.21 -21.99 4.03
CA ARG A 101 -8.54 -20.98 5.05
C ARG A 101 -9.65 -21.49 5.94
N GLN A 102 -9.43 -21.51 7.25
CA GLN A 102 -10.36 -21.93 8.26
C GLN A 102 -10.60 -20.80 9.25
N GLU A 103 -11.87 -20.52 9.56
CA GLU A 103 -12.22 -19.49 10.53
C GLU A 103 -13.37 -19.98 11.42
N TYR A 104 -13.16 -19.90 12.72
CA TYR A 104 -14.13 -20.32 13.73
C TYR A 104 -14.41 -19.15 14.66
N ASN A 105 -15.67 -18.78 14.80
CA ASN A 105 -16.11 -17.70 15.66
C ASN A 105 -17.23 -18.20 16.57
N ALA A 106 -17.10 -17.95 17.87
CA ALA A 106 -18.11 -18.18 18.86
C ALA A 106 -18.41 -16.88 19.61
N SER A 107 -19.68 -16.60 19.87
CA SER A 107 -20.07 -15.44 20.65
C SER A 107 -21.26 -15.75 21.56
N ILE A 108 -21.28 -15.04 22.68
CA ILE A 108 -22.38 -15.07 23.63
C ILE A 108 -22.78 -13.63 23.98
N SER A 109 -24.06 -13.38 24.06
CA SER A 109 -24.59 -12.11 24.52
C SER A 109 -25.72 -12.33 25.52
N GLY A 110 -25.81 -11.46 26.51
CA GLY A 110 -26.87 -11.50 27.52
C GLY A 110 -27.21 -10.12 28.01
N GLN A 111 -28.47 -9.93 28.40
CA GLN A 111 -28.95 -8.71 29.01
C GLN A 111 -29.79 -9.03 30.24
N THR A 112 -29.50 -8.36 31.33
CA THR A 112 -30.31 -8.45 32.56
C THR A 112 -30.56 -7.02 33.04
N GLY A 113 -31.84 -6.64 33.24
CA GLY A 113 -32.24 -5.34 33.79
C GLY A 113 -31.30 -4.15 33.49
N ASN A 114 -30.23 -4.05 34.25
CA ASN A 114 -29.30 -2.93 34.19
C ASN A 114 -27.96 -3.25 33.50
N ALA A 115 -27.72 -4.49 33.09
CA ALA A 115 -26.44 -4.91 32.52
C ALA A 115 -26.63 -5.57 31.15
N SER A 116 -25.77 -5.25 30.21
CA SER A 116 -25.58 -6.04 29.00
C SER A 116 -24.13 -6.49 28.90
N ILE A 117 -23.94 -7.75 28.50
CA ILE A 117 -22.63 -8.35 28.31
C ILE A 117 -22.56 -9.00 26.94
N TYR A 118 -21.42 -8.87 26.29
CA TYR A 118 -21.09 -9.57 25.06
C TYR A 118 -19.69 -10.13 25.18
N GLY A 119 -19.52 -11.40 24.83
CA GLY A 119 -18.22 -12.04 24.71
C GLY A 119 -18.09 -12.76 23.39
N SER A 120 -16.92 -12.75 22.80
CA SER A 120 -16.61 -13.55 21.60
C SER A 120 -15.19 -14.04 21.60
N PHE A 121 -15.00 -15.18 20.95
CA PHE A 121 -13.69 -15.78 20.67
C PHE A 121 -13.66 -16.16 19.19
N GLY A 122 -12.54 -15.88 18.51
CA GLY A 122 -12.30 -16.23 17.12
C GLY A 122 -10.93 -16.88 16.94
N TYR A 123 -10.87 -17.85 16.06
CA TYR A 123 -9.64 -18.46 15.57
C TYR A 123 -9.63 -18.42 14.05
N LEU A 124 -8.55 -17.98 13.46
CA LEU A 124 -8.28 -17.99 12.03
C LEU A 124 -6.97 -18.72 11.78
N ASN A 125 -7.02 -19.73 10.90
CA ASN A 125 -5.85 -20.27 10.24
C ASN A 125 -5.99 -20.03 8.74
N ASN A 126 -5.04 -19.38 8.13
CA ASN A 126 -5.04 -19.02 6.71
C ASN A 126 -3.72 -19.40 6.07
N GLU A 127 -3.72 -20.49 5.33
CA GLU A 127 -2.59 -20.86 4.49
C GLU A 127 -2.61 -20.02 3.20
N GLY A 128 -1.46 -19.43 2.82
CA GLY A 128 -1.32 -18.71 1.57
C GLY A 128 -1.11 -19.65 0.37
N ILE A 129 -1.43 -19.16 -0.81
CA ILE A 129 -1.21 -19.89 -2.06
C ILE A 129 0.27 -20.07 -2.40
N ALA A 130 1.14 -19.17 -1.97
CA ALA A 130 2.59 -19.33 -2.09
C ALA A 130 3.13 -20.08 -0.87
N TYR A 131 4.19 -20.87 -1.08
CA TYR A 131 4.85 -21.58 0.03
C TYR A 131 5.43 -20.59 1.05
N ASN A 132 5.46 -20.98 2.34
CA ASN A 132 5.92 -20.15 3.47
C ASN A 132 5.14 -18.83 3.64
N SER A 133 3.88 -18.83 3.23
CA SER A 133 2.95 -17.76 3.56
C SER A 133 1.75 -18.35 4.30
N ASP A 134 1.61 -18.03 5.56
CA ASP A 134 0.55 -18.54 6.45
C ASP A 134 0.30 -17.56 7.59
N MET A 135 -0.87 -17.65 8.20
CA MET A 135 -1.27 -16.83 9.32
C MET A 135 -2.15 -17.59 10.29
N ASP A 136 -1.80 -17.55 11.56
CA ASP A 136 -2.64 -17.93 12.68
C ASP A 136 -3.05 -16.69 13.48
N ARG A 137 -4.34 -16.58 13.83
CA ARG A 137 -4.83 -15.46 14.63
C ARG A 137 -5.90 -15.92 15.63
N TYR A 138 -5.71 -15.53 16.86
CA TYR A 138 -6.66 -15.69 17.95
C TYR A 138 -7.22 -14.32 18.35
N THR A 139 -8.52 -14.20 18.51
CA THR A 139 -9.18 -12.96 18.95
C THR A 139 -10.09 -13.24 20.11
N ALA A 140 -10.08 -12.39 21.11
CA ALA A 140 -11.02 -12.44 22.24
C ALA A 140 -11.59 -11.04 22.47
N ARG A 141 -12.89 -10.92 22.64
CA ARG A 141 -13.56 -9.65 22.90
C ARG A 141 -14.54 -9.79 24.07
N LEU A 142 -14.52 -8.79 24.93
CA LEU A 142 -15.47 -8.62 26.04
C LEU A 142 -16.01 -7.20 26.01
N ARG A 143 -17.34 -7.06 26.03
CA ARG A 143 -18.01 -5.78 26.22
C ARG A 143 -19.01 -5.89 27.37
N VAL A 144 -19.00 -4.92 28.24
CA VAL A 144 -19.94 -4.79 29.36
C VAL A 144 -20.47 -3.36 29.38
N ASP A 145 -21.77 -3.20 29.44
CA ASP A 145 -22.45 -1.94 29.69
C ASP A 145 -23.33 -2.11 30.96
N TYR A 146 -23.24 -1.18 31.90
CA TYR A 146 -23.97 -1.25 33.18
C TYR A 146 -24.61 0.10 33.57
N GLN A 147 -25.92 0.07 33.77
CA GLN A 147 -26.70 1.20 34.28
C GLN A 147 -26.76 1.11 35.79
N ALA A 148 -25.78 1.71 36.50
CA ALA A 148 -25.65 1.61 37.96
C ALA A 148 -26.77 2.35 38.68
N LYS A 149 -27.14 3.54 38.18
CA LYS A 149 -28.25 4.40 38.65
C LYS A 149 -28.92 5.03 37.42
N LYS A 150 -30.12 5.59 37.59
CA LYS A 150 -30.80 6.32 36.50
C LYS A 150 -29.97 7.47 35.92
N TRP A 151 -29.03 7.98 36.68
CA TRP A 151 -28.14 9.10 36.33
C TRP A 151 -26.69 8.66 36.04
N LEU A 152 -26.31 7.37 36.29
CA LEU A 152 -24.95 6.88 36.14
C LEU A 152 -24.92 5.59 35.29
N LYS A 153 -24.26 5.66 34.16
CA LYS A 153 -23.96 4.52 33.31
C LYS A 153 -22.45 4.44 33.06
N PHE A 154 -21.92 3.23 32.97
CA PHE A 154 -20.55 3.00 32.53
C PHE A 154 -20.46 1.75 31.68
N GLY A 155 -19.45 1.70 30.85
CA GLY A 155 -19.19 0.54 30.03
C GLY A 155 -17.71 0.42 29.71
N ALA A 156 -17.34 -0.81 29.38
CA ALA A 156 -16.00 -1.16 28.93
C ALA A 156 -16.08 -2.14 27.77
N ASN A 157 -15.17 -2.00 26.82
CA ASN A 157 -14.96 -2.94 25.74
C ASN A 157 -13.47 -3.22 25.64
N ALA A 158 -13.08 -4.48 25.69
CA ALA A 158 -11.71 -4.94 25.55
C ALA A 158 -11.65 -5.94 24.39
N ASN A 159 -10.69 -5.77 23.53
CA ASN A 159 -10.37 -6.69 22.45
C ASN A 159 -8.90 -7.05 22.52
N TYR A 160 -8.60 -8.33 22.50
CA TYR A 160 -7.24 -8.86 22.45
C TYR A 160 -7.09 -9.72 21.21
N THR A 161 -5.97 -9.54 20.50
CA THR A 161 -5.59 -10.32 19.33
C THR A 161 -4.17 -10.81 19.51
N HIS A 162 -3.96 -12.11 19.36
CA HIS A 162 -2.66 -12.71 19.17
C HIS A 162 -2.58 -13.20 17.72
N PHE A 163 -1.47 -12.91 17.04
CA PHE A 163 -1.23 -13.36 15.68
C PHE A 163 0.19 -13.81 15.48
N ARG A 164 0.36 -14.76 14.56
CA ARG A 164 1.64 -15.15 13.99
C ARG A 164 1.45 -15.35 12.51
N TYR A 165 2.33 -14.79 11.72
CA TYR A 165 2.33 -15.02 10.27
C TYR A 165 3.74 -15.16 9.73
N ASN A 166 3.87 -16.00 8.71
CA ASN A 166 5.02 -16.07 7.82
C ASN A 166 4.64 -15.39 6.51
N GLN A 167 5.56 -14.64 5.96
CA GLN A 167 5.38 -14.01 4.65
C GLN A 167 6.57 -14.27 3.75
N ILE A 168 6.32 -14.33 2.47
CA ILE A 168 7.37 -14.29 1.45
C ILE A 168 7.76 -12.84 1.19
N ASP A 169 8.99 -12.63 0.72
CA ASP A 169 9.41 -11.29 0.32
C ASP A 169 8.63 -10.86 -0.94
N ASP A 170 7.87 -9.79 -0.83
CA ASP A 170 7.13 -9.14 -1.91
C ASP A 170 7.52 -7.67 -2.07
N SER A 171 8.56 -7.23 -1.35
CA SER A 171 8.98 -5.83 -1.19
C SER A 171 9.53 -5.17 -2.45
N GLY A 172 9.53 -5.83 -3.58
CA GLY A 172 10.05 -5.30 -4.83
C GLY A 172 8.99 -4.70 -5.74
N ALA A 173 9.44 -3.80 -6.64
CA ALA A 173 8.67 -3.45 -7.82
C ALA A 173 8.31 -4.73 -8.60
N GLY A 174 7.28 -4.68 -9.45
CA GLY A 174 6.77 -5.85 -10.19
C GLY A 174 7.75 -6.61 -11.09
N ASN A 175 9.03 -6.26 -11.05
CA ASN A 175 10.16 -6.94 -11.70
C ASN A 175 11.28 -7.28 -10.70
N SER A 176 11.01 -7.31 -9.40
CA SER A 176 11.99 -7.69 -8.38
C SER A 176 12.26 -9.18 -8.39
N SER A 177 13.53 -9.54 -8.28
CA SER A 177 13.98 -10.93 -8.14
C SER A 177 13.53 -11.62 -6.83
N GLY A 178 13.13 -10.86 -5.82
CA GLY A 178 12.59 -11.36 -4.56
C GLY A 178 11.08 -11.60 -4.58
N ASN A 179 10.35 -10.99 -5.52
CA ASN A 179 8.90 -11.14 -5.61
C ASN A 179 8.52 -12.40 -6.38
N VAL A 180 7.99 -13.41 -5.69
CA VAL A 180 7.62 -14.70 -6.29
C VAL A 180 6.59 -14.54 -7.41
N PHE A 181 5.60 -13.68 -7.28
CA PHE A 181 4.56 -13.47 -8.28
C PHE A 181 5.11 -12.80 -9.55
N ALA A 182 5.93 -11.76 -9.38
CA ALA A 182 6.57 -11.08 -10.50
C ALA A 182 7.61 -11.99 -11.18
N TYR A 183 8.41 -12.69 -10.39
CA TYR A 183 9.47 -13.57 -10.88
C TYR A 183 8.91 -14.71 -11.73
N THR A 184 7.90 -15.44 -11.25
CA THR A 184 7.29 -16.58 -11.97
C THR A 184 6.60 -16.18 -13.27
N THR A 185 6.16 -14.92 -13.37
CA THR A 185 5.55 -14.40 -14.61
C THR A 185 6.57 -13.82 -15.59
N ALA A 186 7.74 -13.40 -15.12
CA ALA A 186 8.77 -12.75 -15.91
C ALA A 186 9.90 -13.70 -16.34
N VAL A 187 10.20 -14.72 -15.53
CA VAL A 187 11.23 -15.72 -15.89
C VAL A 187 10.76 -16.54 -17.10
N GLY A 188 11.64 -16.70 -18.10
CA GLY A 188 11.29 -17.44 -19.30
C GLY A 188 11.07 -18.94 -19.05
N PRO A 189 10.15 -19.57 -19.78
CA PRO A 189 9.78 -20.99 -19.59
C PRO A 189 10.88 -21.99 -20.02
N ILE A 190 12.05 -21.49 -20.36
CA ILE A 190 13.23 -22.30 -20.75
C ILE A 190 14.18 -22.56 -19.58
N TYR A 191 14.03 -21.81 -18.46
CA TYR A 191 14.99 -21.87 -17.37
C TYR A 191 14.64 -22.97 -16.38
N PRO A 192 15.62 -23.83 -15.98
CA PRO A 192 15.45 -24.79 -14.90
C PRO A 192 15.25 -24.10 -13.55
N LEU A 193 14.49 -24.73 -12.66
CA LEU A 193 14.42 -24.35 -11.24
C LEU A 193 15.55 -25.01 -10.44
N TYR A 194 15.94 -26.24 -10.84
CA TYR A 194 16.91 -27.06 -10.14
C TYR A 194 18.07 -27.46 -11.04
N ILE A 195 19.23 -27.70 -10.46
CA ILE A 195 20.38 -28.33 -11.10
C ILE A 195 20.19 -29.85 -11.02
N ARG A 196 20.42 -30.56 -12.17
CA ARG A 196 20.23 -32.01 -12.31
C ARG A 196 21.47 -32.71 -12.82
N ASP A 197 21.69 -33.92 -12.32
CA ASP A 197 22.72 -34.82 -12.82
C ASP A 197 22.40 -35.36 -14.24
N GLY A 198 23.33 -36.11 -14.85
CA GLY A 198 23.15 -36.67 -16.19
C GLY A 198 21.97 -37.65 -16.31
N GLU A 199 21.46 -38.21 -15.24
CA GLU A 199 20.28 -39.08 -15.20
C GLU A 199 18.98 -38.29 -15.09
N GLY A 200 19.06 -37.00 -14.70
CA GLY A 200 17.92 -36.08 -14.54
C GLY A 200 17.42 -35.97 -13.12
N ASN A 201 18.10 -36.54 -12.11
CA ASN A 201 17.78 -36.39 -10.73
C ASN A 201 18.23 -35.02 -10.21
N VAL A 202 17.45 -34.41 -9.34
CA VAL A 202 17.83 -33.14 -8.67
C VAL A 202 19.06 -33.38 -7.81
N MET A 203 20.07 -32.56 -7.94
CA MET A 203 21.29 -32.61 -7.15
C MET A 203 21.10 -31.93 -5.78
N TYR A 204 21.94 -32.32 -4.82
CA TYR A 204 21.91 -31.79 -3.44
C TYR A 204 23.32 -31.35 -3.04
N ASN A 205 23.41 -30.35 -2.15
CA ASN A 205 24.67 -29.98 -1.50
C ASN A 205 25.02 -30.95 -0.36
N GLU A 206 26.13 -30.69 0.34
CA GLU A 206 26.62 -31.52 1.46
C GLU A 206 25.64 -31.53 2.66
N ASP A 207 24.82 -30.49 2.81
CA ASP A 207 23.80 -30.36 3.85
C ASP A 207 22.45 -31.01 3.47
N GLY A 208 22.37 -31.65 2.30
CA GLY A 208 21.15 -32.29 1.81
C GLY A 208 20.10 -31.30 1.26
N ILE A 209 20.50 -30.06 0.94
CA ILE A 209 19.64 -29.04 0.35
C ILE A 209 19.70 -29.16 -1.17
N LYS A 210 18.53 -29.11 -1.83
CA LYS A 210 18.43 -29.12 -3.30
C LYS A 210 19.25 -28.00 -3.90
N LEU A 211 20.01 -28.31 -4.96
CA LEU A 211 20.70 -27.30 -5.72
C LEU A 211 19.71 -26.60 -6.67
N TYR A 212 19.55 -25.31 -6.46
CA TYR A 212 18.70 -24.43 -7.28
C TYR A 212 19.53 -23.75 -8.36
N ASP A 213 18.91 -23.54 -9.52
CA ASP A 213 19.52 -22.79 -10.62
C ASP A 213 19.35 -21.28 -10.38
N TYR A 214 20.44 -20.58 -10.11
CA TYR A 214 20.47 -19.13 -9.93
C TYR A 214 20.83 -18.36 -11.20
N GLY A 215 21.06 -19.07 -12.33
CA GLY A 215 21.46 -18.43 -13.58
C GLY A 215 22.81 -17.75 -13.53
N ASN A 216 23.73 -18.25 -12.72
CA ASN A 216 25.02 -17.66 -12.37
C ASN A 216 26.23 -18.50 -12.85
N GLY A 217 26.00 -19.50 -13.72
CA GLY A 217 27.02 -20.41 -14.22
C GLY A 217 27.11 -21.75 -13.48
N ASP A 218 26.55 -21.89 -12.29
CA ASP A 218 26.63 -23.13 -11.50
C ASP A 218 25.96 -24.33 -12.19
N ASN A 219 24.96 -24.06 -13.04
CA ASN A 219 24.31 -25.09 -13.83
C ASN A 219 25.02 -25.27 -15.20
N ALA A 220 26.07 -26.09 -15.22
CA ALA A 220 26.84 -26.39 -16.42
C ALA A 220 27.37 -25.15 -17.18
N GLY A 221 27.79 -24.13 -16.48
CA GLY A 221 28.37 -22.91 -17.05
C GLY A 221 27.35 -21.96 -17.70
N MET A 222 26.05 -22.23 -17.55
CA MET A 222 25.01 -21.43 -18.19
C MET A 222 24.60 -20.22 -17.30
N GLU A 223 24.52 -19.04 -17.92
CA GLU A 223 24.15 -17.79 -17.28
C GLU A 223 22.85 -17.23 -17.87
N ARG A 224 22.01 -16.66 -17.02
CA ARG A 224 20.72 -16.08 -17.37
C ARG A 224 20.82 -14.56 -17.50
N SER A 225 20.24 -14.00 -18.58
CA SER A 225 20.24 -12.54 -18.79
C SER A 225 19.23 -11.80 -17.91
N LEU A 226 18.11 -12.46 -17.57
CA LEU A 226 17.08 -11.91 -16.71
C LEU A 226 17.17 -12.54 -15.32
N PHE A 227 17.17 -11.73 -14.28
CA PHE A 227 17.32 -12.16 -12.89
C PHE A 227 18.58 -13.04 -12.64
N PRO A 228 19.79 -12.60 -13.06
CA PRO A 228 21.01 -13.32 -12.76
C PRO A 228 21.26 -13.35 -11.24
N ASN A 229 21.93 -14.40 -10.76
CA ASN A 229 22.24 -14.59 -9.34
C ASN A 229 21.00 -14.59 -8.40
N SER A 230 19.82 -15.00 -8.89
CA SER A 230 18.61 -15.02 -8.09
C SER A 230 17.73 -16.23 -8.39
N ASN A 231 16.96 -16.66 -7.39
CA ASN A 231 15.92 -17.68 -7.53
C ASN A 231 14.86 -17.44 -6.46
N ALA A 232 13.80 -16.72 -6.82
CA ALA A 232 12.75 -16.32 -5.86
C ALA A 232 12.06 -17.52 -5.19
N LEU A 233 11.99 -18.69 -5.85
CA LEU A 233 11.39 -19.88 -5.28
C LEU A 233 12.31 -20.55 -4.24
N SER A 234 13.61 -20.56 -4.50
CA SER A 234 14.61 -20.99 -3.51
C SER A 234 14.52 -20.08 -2.27
N ASP A 235 14.56 -18.77 -2.50
CA ASP A 235 14.51 -17.78 -1.41
C ASP A 235 13.21 -17.90 -0.61
N SER A 236 12.05 -18.05 -1.26
CA SER A 236 10.77 -18.23 -0.57
C SER A 236 10.67 -19.52 0.25
N ARG A 237 11.46 -20.53 -0.07
CA ARG A 237 11.46 -21.84 0.64
C ARG A 237 12.51 -21.94 1.73
N LEU A 238 13.65 -21.29 1.55
CA LEU A 238 14.81 -21.38 2.42
C LEU A 238 14.91 -20.20 3.40
N ASN A 239 14.41 -19.05 3.04
CA ASN A 239 14.38 -17.88 3.92
C ASN A 239 13.14 -17.91 4.83
N LYS A 240 13.26 -17.32 6.00
CA LYS A 240 12.15 -17.13 6.95
C LYS A 240 11.88 -15.65 7.13
N GLN A 241 10.61 -15.26 7.06
CA GLN A 241 10.13 -13.94 7.47
C GLN A 241 8.88 -14.14 8.33
N GLU A 242 9.07 -14.14 9.63
CA GLU A 242 8.03 -14.36 10.61
C GLU A 242 7.75 -13.07 11.39
N ALA A 243 6.49 -12.80 11.65
CA ALA A 243 6.07 -11.83 12.64
C ALA A 243 5.07 -12.45 13.62
N GLU A 244 5.29 -12.25 14.90
CA GLU A 244 4.40 -12.65 15.99
C GLU A 244 4.05 -11.41 16.81
N GLY A 245 2.78 -11.23 17.12
CA GLY A 245 2.37 -10.03 17.83
C GLY A 245 1.15 -10.20 18.72
N ASN A 246 0.99 -9.20 19.59
CA ASN A 246 -0.12 -9.08 20.52
C ASN A 246 -0.69 -7.68 20.40
N ALA A 247 -1.99 -7.56 20.12
CA ALA A 247 -2.69 -6.30 20.09
C ALA A 247 -3.79 -6.29 21.16
N PHE A 248 -3.81 -5.26 21.98
CA PHE A 248 -4.85 -5.00 22.96
C PHE A 248 -5.50 -3.65 22.66
N ASN A 249 -6.83 -3.63 22.52
CA ASN A 249 -7.62 -2.40 22.39
C ASN A 249 -8.66 -2.38 23.49
N GLY A 250 -8.57 -1.40 24.37
CA GLY A 250 -9.50 -1.17 25.46
C GLY A 250 -10.19 0.19 25.32
N THR A 251 -11.50 0.23 25.49
CA THR A 251 -12.24 1.49 25.61
C THR A 251 -13.15 1.43 26.81
N GLY A 252 -13.24 2.50 27.56
CA GLY A 252 -14.15 2.63 28.68
C GLY A 252 -14.86 3.99 28.66
N TYR A 253 -16.05 4.04 29.18
CA TYR A 253 -16.77 5.29 29.35
C TYR A 253 -17.53 5.36 30.66
N ILE A 254 -17.75 6.58 31.13
CA ILE A 254 -18.62 6.90 32.24
C ILE A 254 -19.55 8.02 31.77
N ASP A 255 -20.85 7.77 31.83
CA ASP A 255 -21.92 8.74 31.55
C ASP A 255 -22.57 9.16 32.84
N VAL A 256 -22.62 10.46 33.09
CA VAL A 256 -23.34 11.09 34.22
C VAL A 256 -24.40 12.02 33.66
N THR A 257 -25.66 11.70 33.91
CA THR A 257 -26.80 12.55 33.53
C THR A 257 -27.25 13.37 34.74
N PHE A 258 -27.38 14.69 34.58
CA PHE A 258 -27.78 15.59 35.65
C PHE A 258 -28.66 16.71 35.09
N LEU A 259 -29.42 17.34 35.97
CA LEU A 259 -30.36 18.41 35.62
C LEU A 259 -31.29 18.06 34.44
N LYS A 260 -31.59 16.78 34.25
CA LYS A 260 -32.42 16.17 33.18
C LYS A 260 -31.90 16.35 31.75
N ASP A 261 -31.36 17.52 31.42
CA ASP A 261 -31.00 17.94 30.07
C ASP A 261 -29.49 17.84 29.79
N PHE A 262 -28.66 17.60 30.82
CA PHE A 262 -27.19 17.53 30.72
C PHE A 262 -26.69 16.10 30.86
N LYS A 263 -25.74 15.73 29.99
CA LYS A 263 -24.98 14.51 30.09
C LYS A 263 -23.48 14.79 29.96
N PHE A 264 -22.72 14.42 30.98
CA PHE A 264 -21.27 14.41 30.95
C PHE A 264 -20.80 12.99 30.62
N THR A 265 -19.91 12.85 29.62
CA THR A 265 -19.28 11.60 29.24
C THR A 265 -17.76 11.72 29.37
N PHE A 266 -17.16 10.82 30.12
CA PHE A 266 -15.72 10.61 30.11
C PHE A 266 -15.41 9.34 29.32
N ASN A 267 -14.63 9.43 28.23
CA ASN A 267 -14.14 8.30 27.46
C ASN A 267 -12.64 8.13 27.68
N ALA A 268 -12.21 6.89 27.81
CA ALA A 268 -10.80 6.51 27.81
C ALA A 268 -10.60 5.38 26.81
N GLY A 269 -9.64 5.53 25.90
CA GLY A 269 -9.23 4.53 24.93
C GLY A 269 -7.73 4.24 25.07
N VAL A 270 -7.37 2.95 25.11
CA VAL A 270 -5.99 2.47 25.12
C VAL A 270 -5.82 1.48 23.99
N SER A 271 -4.77 1.66 23.19
CA SER A 271 -4.31 0.65 22.22
C SER A 271 -2.85 0.31 22.51
N LEU A 272 -2.57 -0.97 22.56
CA LEU A 272 -1.21 -1.51 22.67
C LEU A 272 -1.05 -2.54 21.55
N ASP A 273 -0.08 -2.30 20.68
CA ASP A 273 0.32 -3.21 19.63
C ASP A 273 1.81 -3.53 19.80
N GLU A 274 2.13 -4.79 19.92
CA GLU A 274 3.50 -5.27 20.10
C GLU A 274 3.78 -6.37 19.09
N THR A 275 4.77 -6.15 18.22
CA THR A 275 5.17 -7.09 17.19
C THR A 275 6.65 -7.41 17.28
N ARG A 276 6.98 -8.69 17.24
CA ARG A 276 8.33 -9.22 17.10
C ARG A 276 8.50 -9.80 15.71
N SER A 277 9.54 -9.42 15.02
CA SER A 277 9.87 -9.93 13.70
C SER A 277 11.17 -10.73 13.73
N THR A 278 11.19 -11.82 12.97
CA THR A 278 12.35 -12.66 12.76
C THR A 278 12.53 -12.83 11.25
N SER A 279 13.71 -12.47 10.74
CA SER A 279 14.08 -12.72 9.36
C SER A 279 15.36 -13.55 9.35
N VAL A 280 15.34 -14.65 8.59
CA VAL A 280 16.51 -15.49 8.36
C VAL A 280 16.73 -15.60 6.87
N THR A 281 17.91 -15.21 6.42
CA THR A 281 18.38 -15.45 5.06
C THR A 281 19.28 -16.67 5.06
N ASN A 282 19.01 -17.60 4.17
CA ASN A 282 19.71 -18.88 4.12
C ASN A 282 21.22 -18.72 3.85
N PRO A 283 22.07 -19.64 4.36
CA PRO A 283 23.52 -19.56 4.21
C PRO A 283 24.05 -20.15 2.89
N TRP A 284 23.20 -20.82 2.09
CA TRP A 284 23.68 -21.63 0.96
C TRP A 284 23.64 -20.91 -0.38
N PHE A 285 22.60 -20.10 -0.62
CA PHE A 285 22.33 -19.53 -1.95
C PHE A 285 21.94 -18.07 -1.87
N GLY A 286 21.99 -17.37 -3.03
CA GLY A 286 21.55 -16.01 -3.20
C GLY A 286 22.59 -14.97 -2.79
N GLN A 287 22.14 -13.73 -2.63
CA GLN A 287 23.00 -12.57 -2.41
C GLN A 287 23.84 -12.65 -1.12
N PHE A 288 23.37 -13.36 -0.10
CA PHE A 288 24.01 -13.45 1.22
C PHE A 288 24.73 -14.78 1.48
N ALA A 289 24.90 -15.62 0.45
CA ALA A 289 25.63 -16.89 0.58
C ALA A 289 27.09 -16.67 1.01
N SER A 290 27.76 -15.62 0.49
CA SER A 290 29.12 -15.26 0.90
C SER A 290 29.24 -14.84 2.37
N GLU A 291 28.13 -14.43 2.99
CA GLU A 291 28.06 -14.05 4.39
C GLU A 291 27.64 -15.21 5.31
N LYS A 292 27.44 -16.40 4.75
CA LYS A 292 27.01 -17.62 5.45
C LYS A 292 25.72 -17.41 6.27
N GLY A 293 24.72 -16.83 5.60
CA GLY A 293 23.42 -16.55 6.19
C GLY A 293 23.38 -15.33 7.10
N MET A 294 22.17 -14.86 7.35
CA MET A 294 21.93 -13.70 8.21
C MET A 294 20.65 -13.91 9.03
N VAL A 295 20.69 -13.53 10.29
CA VAL A 295 19.53 -13.45 11.18
C VAL A 295 19.30 -11.99 11.58
N SER A 296 18.04 -11.55 11.47
CA SER A 296 17.60 -10.23 11.90
C SER A 296 16.41 -10.37 12.84
N LYS A 297 16.43 -9.62 13.93
CA LYS A 297 15.33 -9.53 14.90
C LYS A 297 14.85 -8.10 15.01
N GLY A 298 13.55 -7.92 15.06
CA GLY A 298 12.91 -6.65 15.31
C GLY A 298 11.90 -6.74 16.44
N HIS A 299 11.74 -5.64 17.17
CA HIS A 299 10.70 -5.48 18.17
C HIS A 299 10.11 -4.08 18.03
N GLN A 300 8.82 -4.01 17.78
CA GLN A 300 8.07 -2.75 17.74
C GLN A 300 6.96 -2.81 18.78
N ARG A 301 6.85 -1.74 19.56
CA ARG A 301 5.74 -1.51 20.48
C ARG A 301 5.12 -0.16 20.19
N ASN A 302 3.84 -0.15 19.90
CA ASN A 302 3.03 1.04 19.70
C ASN A 302 2.01 1.14 20.84
N PHE A 303 1.97 2.29 21.51
CA PHE A 303 1.04 2.57 22.61
C PHE A 303 0.30 3.86 22.34
N ASP A 304 -1.03 3.78 22.32
CA ASP A 304 -1.93 4.91 22.15
C ASP A 304 -2.80 5.09 23.40
N LEU A 305 -2.95 6.33 23.81
CA LEU A 305 -3.89 6.73 24.86
C LEU A 305 -4.74 7.90 24.34
N ASN A 306 -6.06 7.73 24.36
CA ASN A 306 -7.02 8.78 24.02
C ASN A 306 -7.96 9.00 25.19
N LEU A 307 -8.03 10.25 25.67
CA LEU A 307 -8.93 10.67 26.75
C LEU A 307 -9.84 11.77 26.23
N GLN A 308 -11.15 11.64 26.46
CA GLN A 308 -12.13 12.64 26.05
C GLN A 308 -13.07 12.97 27.21
N GLN A 309 -13.35 14.25 27.39
CA GLN A 309 -14.33 14.80 28.28
C GLN A 309 -15.37 15.55 27.45
N ILE A 310 -16.63 15.10 27.51
CA ILE A 310 -17.69 15.64 26.66
C ILE A 310 -18.89 16.01 27.51
N LEU A 311 -19.33 17.26 27.40
CA LEU A 311 -20.56 17.77 28.00
C LEU A 311 -21.60 17.99 26.90
N ASN A 312 -22.71 17.28 26.98
CA ASN A 312 -23.86 17.46 26.10
C ASN A 312 -25.02 18.11 26.87
N TYR A 313 -25.65 19.09 26.22
CA TYR A 313 -26.93 19.67 26.63
C TYR A 313 -27.94 19.40 25.52
N THR A 314 -29.08 18.77 25.85
CA THR A 314 -30.13 18.46 24.88
C THR A 314 -31.45 19.00 25.43
N LYS A 315 -32.15 19.81 24.64
CA LYS A 315 -33.41 20.43 24.99
C LYS A 315 -34.40 20.37 23.84
N GLN A 316 -35.62 19.96 24.18
CA GLN A 316 -36.77 20.07 23.30
C GLN A 316 -37.77 21.08 23.90
N ILE A 317 -38.18 22.05 23.08
CA ILE A 317 -39.18 23.08 23.47
C ILE A 317 -40.17 23.19 22.32
N GLY A 318 -41.36 22.57 22.46
CA GLY A 318 -42.32 22.47 21.36
C GLY A 318 -41.71 21.77 20.15
N HIS A 319 -41.65 22.49 19.03
CA HIS A 319 -41.07 21.98 17.79
C HIS A 319 -39.57 22.25 17.63
N HIS A 320 -38.92 22.86 18.62
CA HIS A 320 -37.51 23.19 18.59
C HIS A 320 -36.70 22.13 19.34
N ASN A 321 -35.72 21.52 18.66
CA ASN A 321 -34.76 20.62 19.26
C ASN A 321 -33.36 21.25 19.19
N LEU A 322 -32.70 21.36 20.33
CA LEU A 322 -31.36 21.91 20.47
C LEU A 322 -30.43 20.87 21.11
N ASN A 323 -29.29 20.64 20.51
CA ASN A 323 -28.19 19.88 21.08
C ASN A 323 -26.92 20.72 21.06
N VAL A 324 -26.31 20.93 22.22
CA VAL A 324 -25.04 21.62 22.36
C VAL A 324 -24.03 20.66 22.97
N MET A 325 -22.86 20.56 22.38
CA MET A 325 -21.76 19.73 22.86
C MET A 325 -20.51 20.59 23.06
N LEU A 326 -19.86 20.42 24.20
CA LEU A 326 -18.52 20.94 24.48
C LEU A 326 -17.62 19.75 24.79
N GLY A 327 -16.40 19.75 24.27
CA GLY A 327 -15.49 18.66 24.50
C GLY A 327 -14.03 19.08 24.54
N HIS A 328 -13.27 18.24 25.21
CA HIS A 328 -11.82 18.26 25.27
C HIS A 328 -11.31 16.85 24.96
N GLU A 329 -10.23 16.75 24.20
CA GLU A 329 -9.56 15.50 23.82
C GLU A 329 -8.07 15.64 24.02
N SER A 330 -7.45 14.60 24.58
CA SER A 330 -6.00 14.46 24.68
C SER A 330 -5.61 13.10 24.09
N TYR A 331 -4.77 13.12 23.07
CA TYR A 331 -4.24 11.93 22.41
C TYR A 331 -2.72 11.86 22.56
N GLN A 332 -2.21 10.69 22.93
CA GLN A 332 -0.77 10.39 23.02
C GLN A 332 -0.47 9.11 22.25
N ASN A 333 0.55 9.15 21.43
CA ASN A 333 1.12 7.98 20.76
C ASN A 333 2.60 7.86 21.13
N ARG A 334 3.03 6.64 21.47
CA ARG A 334 4.43 6.30 21.77
C ARG A 334 4.82 5.06 21.02
N ILE A 335 5.85 5.18 20.19
CA ILE A 335 6.42 4.07 19.43
C ILE A 335 7.82 3.79 19.97
N TYR A 336 8.08 2.54 20.31
CA TYR A 336 9.42 2.03 20.58
C TYR A 336 9.78 1.01 19.52
N LEU A 337 10.99 1.12 18.98
CA LEU A 337 11.52 0.21 17.99
C LEU A 337 12.94 -0.21 18.36
N LEU A 338 13.20 -1.50 18.24
CA LEU A 338 14.50 -2.14 18.39
C LEU A 338 14.73 -3.05 17.19
N SER A 339 15.93 -3.04 16.63
CA SER A 339 16.35 -4.00 15.59
C SER A 339 17.82 -4.33 15.71
N ALA A 340 18.18 -5.56 15.33
CA ALA A 340 19.56 -6.02 15.26
C ALA A 340 19.69 -7.13 14.20
N SER A 341 20.88 -7.23 13.59
CA SER A 341 21.19 -8.26 12.60
C SER A 341 22.60 -8.81 12.81
N LYS A 342 22.76 -10.11 12.60
CA LYS A 342 24.06 -10.77 12.58
C LYS A 342 24.14 -11.72 11.38
N SER A 343 25.34 -11.89 10.83
CA SER A 343 25.64 -12.88 9.80
C SER A 343 26.68 -13.91 10.26
N ASN A 344 27.00 -14.87 9.40
CA ASN A 344 27.83 -16.02 9.68
C ASN A 344 27.19 -16.91 10.77
N MET A 345 26.06 -17.51 10.38
CA MET A 345 25.25 -18.40 11.23
C MET A 345 25.94 -19.74 11.42
N LEU A 346 25.84 -20.31 12.61
CA LEU A 346 26.30 -21.67 12.89
C LEU A 346 25.43 -22.72 12.18
N THR A 347 24.12 -22.53 12.23
CA THR A 347 23.10 -23.38 11.58
C THR A 347 21.86 -22.54 11.28
N GLN A 348 21.12 -22.89 10.22
CA GLN A 348 19.89 -22.19 9.85
C GLN A 348 18.75 -22.43 10.86
N ASP A 349 18.76 -23.57 11.57
CA ASP A 349 17.72 -23.91 12.54
C ASP A 349 17.76 -23.03 13.80
N ASN A 350 18.89 -22.35 14.04
CA ASN A 350 19.01 -21.38 15.12
C ASN A 350 18.76 -19.97 14.60
N ASP A 351 17.51 -19.53 14.67
CA ASP A 351 17.09 -18.20 14.22
C ASP A 351 17.28 -17.10 15.28
N GLU A 352 18.10 -17.33 16.31
CA GLU A 352 18.45 -16.34 17.32
C GLU A 352 19.77 -15.61 17.00
N LEU A 353 19.89 -14.33 17.40
CA LEU A 353 21.10 -13.54 17.19
C LEU A 353 22.35 -14.16 17.81
N ALA A 354 22.19 -14.95 18.88
CA ALA A 354 23.28 -15.71 19.50
C ALA A 354 23.81 -16.85 18.63
N GLY A 355 23.05 -17.28 17.62
CA GLY A 355 23.44 -18.30 16.65
C GLY A 355 24.33 -17.79 15.51
N ALA A 356 24.64 -16.49 15.48
CA ALA A 356 25.47 -15.84 14.45
C ALA A 356 26.55 -14.98 15.12
N ILE A 357 27.71 -14.82 14.43
CA ILE A 357 28.92 -14.27 15.08
C ILE A 357 29.35 -12.90 14.56
N ILE A 358 28.92 -12.48 13.37
CA ILE A 358 29.34 -11.20 12.79
C ILE A 358 28.23 -10.17 12.98
N ASP A 359 28.48 -9.13 13.77
CA ASP A 359 27.56 -8.02 13.93
C ASP A 359 27.46 -7.21 12.64
N LYS A 360 26.24 -6.99 12.15
CA LYS A 360 25.97 -6.12 11.02
C LYS A 360 25.70 -4.70 11.49
N GLN A 361 26.05 -3.74 10.64
CA GLN A 361 25.66 -2.35 10.86
C GLN A 361 24.13 -2.25 10.84
N GLY A 362 23.55 -1.55 11.83
CA GLY A 362 22.10 -1.33 11.90
C GLY A 362 21.44 -1.81 13.21
N ALA A 363 22.19 -2.36 14.17
CA ALA A 363 21.66 -2.55 15.53
C ALA A 363 21.34 -1.19 16.14
N GLY A 364 20.10 -1.02 16.56
CA GLY A 364 19.69 0.26 17.13
C GLY A 364 18.29 0.23 17.71
N SER A 365 18.00 1.26 18.48
CA SER A 365 16.66 1.50 19.00
C SER A 365 16.34 2.98 19.04
N TYR A 366 15.06 3.30 18.93
CA TYR A 366 14.59 4.67 19.11
C TYR A 366 13.18 4.69 19.70
N ARG A 367 12.83 5.87 20.23
CA ARG A 367 11.46 6.21 20.65
C ARG A 367 10.95 7.37 19.82
N ARG A 368 9.68 7.32 19.48
CA ARG A 368 8.94 8.43 18.88
C ARG A 368 7.73 8.70 19.74
N GLU A 369 7.45 9.97 19.97
CA GLU A 369 6.27 10.42 20.71
C GLU A 369 5.53 11.44 19.85
N TYR A 370 4.21 11.33 19.85
CA TYR A 370 3.30 12.25 19.21
C TYR A 370 2.15 12.53 20.15
N ASN A 371 1.85 13.80 20.37
CA ASN A 371 0.75 14.25 21.20
C ASN A 371 -0.13 15.23 20.42
N ASN A 372 -1.43 15.11 20.63
CA ASN A 372 -2.42 16.04 20.13
C ASN A 372 -3.39 16.40 21.25
N GLU A 373 -3.80 17.67 21.33
CA GLU A 373 -4.77 18.19 22.29
C GLU A 373 -5.78 19.06 21.56
N GLY A 374 -7.08 18.82 21.79
CA GLY A 374 -8.15 19.50 21.08
C GLY A 374 -9.29 19.94 21.98
N TYR A 375 -9.79 21.16 21.76
CA TYR A 375 -11.01 21.70 22.35
C TYR A 375 -12.04 21.88 21.25
N PHE A 376 -13.28 21.42 21.50
CA PHE A 376 -14.30 21.48 20.47
C PHE A 376 -15.69 21.80 21.03
N ALA A 377 -16.48 22.44 20.17
CA ALA A 377 -17.87 22.74 20.42
C ALA A 377 -18.72 22.43 19.19
N ARG A 378 -19.94 21.97 19.40
CA ARG A 378 -20.93 21.75 18.35
C ARG A 378 -22.31 22.15 18.81
N VAL A 379 -23.04 22.81 17.93
CA VAL A 379 -24.47 23.13 18.10
C VAL A 379 -25.24 22.46 16.95
N MET A 380 -26.29 21.75 17.29
CA MET A 380 -27.24 21.21 16.33
C MET A 380 -28.63 21.68 16.70
N TYR A 381 -29.35 22.15 15.71
CA TYR A 381 -30.71 22.66 15.89
C TYR A 381 -31.61 22.10 14.77
N ASP A 382 -32.78 21.68 15.16
CA ASP A 382 -33.85 21.38 14.23
C ASP A 382 -35.16 22.03 14.66
N TYR A 383 -35.95 22.42 13.65
CA TYR A 383 -37.29 22.94 13.84
C TYR A 383 -38.30 22.02 13.12
N ALA A 384 -39.22 21.48 13.92
CA ALA A 384 -40.33 20.63 13.48
C ALA A 384 -39.89 19.39 12.64
N GLY A 385 -38.62 18.98 12.71
CA GLY A 385 -38.06 17.94 11.85
C GLY A 385 -38.09 18.28 10.37
N LYS A 386 -38.10 19.59 10.02
CA LYS A 386 -38.13 20.12 8.65
C LYS A 386 -36.85 20.88 8.31
N TYR A 387 -36.41 21.76 9.20
CA TYR A 387 -35.24 22.62 9.03
C TYR A 387 -34.16 22.22 10.00
N PHE A 388 -32.96 22.01 9.50
CA PHE A 388 -31.82 21.59 10.29
C PHE A 388 -30.65 22.55 10.10
N ALA A 389 -30.00 22.91 11.19
CA ALA A 389 -28.77 23.69 11.18
C ALA A 389 -27.74 23.06 12.12
N SER A 390 -26.48 23.08 11.73
CA SER A 390 -25.37 22.65 12.57
C SER A 390 -24.19 23.61 12.44
N ALA A 391 -23.49 23.83 13.55
CA ALA A 391 -22.24 24.56 13.58
C ALA A 391 -21.25 23.81 14.47
N SER A 392 -20.01 23.69 14.05
CA SER A 392 -18.94 23.14 14.88
C SER A 392 -17.69 24.01 14.80
N TYR A 393 -16.95 24.01 15.90
CA TYR A 393 -15.63 24.63 15.99
C TYR A 393 -14.71 23.71 16.77
N ARG A 394 -13.46 23.57 16.28
CA ARG A 394 -12.43 22.78 16.94
C ARG A 394 -11.09 23.51 16.86
N ARG A 395 -10.37 23.53 17.96
CA ARG A 395 -9.02 24.04 18.06
C ARG A 395 -8.09 22.95 18.54
N ASP A 396 -7.12 22.58 17.70
CA ASP A 396 -6.19 21.47 17.94
C ASP A 396 -4.75 21.94 18.00
N ALA A 397 -3.96 21.35 18.90
CA ALA A 397 -2.52 21.50 18.98
C ALA A 397 -1.82 20.19 18.65
N SER A 398 -0.82 20.25 17.78
CA SER A 398 0.02 19.09 17.41
C SER A 398 1.45 19.29 17.90
N SER A 399 2.03 18.26 18.50
CA SER A 399 3.45 18.23 18.90
C SER A 399 4.43 18.20 17.73
N ARG A 400 3.94 18.03 16.48
CA ARG A 400 4.74 18.07 15.25
C ARG A 400 5.18 19.46 14.85
N PHE A 401 4.53 20.51 15.42
CA PHE A 401 4.81 21.91 15.11
C PHE A 401 5.48 22.64 16.28
N HIS A 402 6.16 23.72 15.96
CA HIS A 402 6.77 24.61 16.96
C HIS A 402 5.72 25.13 17.94
N PRO A 403 6.02 25.35 19.25
CA PRO A 403 5.08 25.85 20.25
C PRO A 403 4.21 27.04 19.79
N ASP A 404 4.79 27.96 19.04
CA ASP A 404 4.11 29.19 18.58
C ASP A 404 3.17 28.95 17.39
N HIS A 405 3.32 27.82 16.67
CA HIS A 405 2.57 27.51 15.43
C HIS A 405 1.76 26.21 15.50
N ARG A 406 1.66 25.56 16.68
CA ARG A 406 1.05 24.25 16.84
C ARG A 406 -0.47 24.24 16.84
N TRP A 407 -1.11 25.40 17.07
CA TRP A 407 -2.56 25.50 17.20
C TRP A 407 -3.23 25.79 15.85
N GLY A 408 -4.08 24.87 15.38
CA GLY A 408 -4.99 25.05 14.25
C GLY A 408 -6.42 25.33 14.71
N ASN A 409 -7.18 26.09 13.91
CA ASN A 409 -8.58 26.38 14.14
C ASN A 409 -9.42 25.87 12.96
N PHE A 410 -10.40 25.03 13.27
CA PHE A 410 -11.21 24.35 12.27
C PHE A 410 -12.69 24.54 12.61
N TRP A 411 -13.53 24.63 11.61
CA TRP A 411 -14.95 24.91 11.81
C TRP A 411 -15.80 24.28 10.71
N SER A 412 -17.08 24.06 10.97
CA SER A 412 -18.04 23.68 9.95
C SER A 412 -19.41 24.30 10.21
N LEU A 413 -20.11 24.58 9.12
CA LEU A 413 -21.52 24.98 9.12
C LEU A 413 -22.27 24.04 8.17
N GLY A 414 -23.46 23.61 8.56
CA GLY A 414 -24.32 22.78 7.75
C GLY A 414 -25.79 23.15 7.91
N GLY A 415 -26.55 23.00 6.83
CA GLY A 415 -27.99 23.18 6.82
C GLY A 415 -28.69 22.15 5.95
N ALA A 416 -29.91 21.79 6.34
CA ALA A 416 -30.77 20.93 5.51
C ALA A 416 -32.23 21.35 5.67
N TRP A 417 -32.99 21.15 4.59
CA TRP A 417 -34.42 21.42 4.52
C TRP A 417 -35.14 20.23 3.88
N ILE A 418 -36.09 19.66 4.61
CA ILE A 418 -36.95 18.59 4.10
C ILE A 418 -38.19 19.24 3.47
N ILE A 419 -38.10 19.51 2.18
CA ILE A 419 -39.15 20.20 1.40
C ILE A 419 -40.43 19.38 1.38
N SER A 420 -40.31 18.06 1.24
CA SER A 420 -41.49 17.17 1.19
C SER A 420 -42.38 17.21 2.45
N LYS A 421 -41.88 17.77 3.56
CA LYS A 421 -42.69 17.96 4.78
C LYS A 421 -43.44 19.30 4.83
N GLU A 422 -43.32 20.13 3.80
CA GLU A 422 -43.99 21.43 3.77
C GLU A 422 -45.47 21.30 3.34
N ASN A 423 -46.33 22.16 3.88
CA ASN A 423 -47.77 22.12 3.59
C ASN A 423 -48.07 22.29 2.10
N PHE A 424 -47.27 23.08 1.37
CA PHE A 424 -47.43 23.24 -0.08
C PHE A 424 -47.10 22.00 -0.90
N MET A 425 -46.49 20.97 -0.28
CA MET A 425 -46.15 19.67 -0.89
C MET A 425 -47.21 18.59 -0.60
N GLU A 426 -48.29 18.87 0.13
CA GLU A 426 -49.30 17.86 0.48
C GLU A 426 -49.85 17.13 -0.72
N SER A 427 -50.05 17.80 -1.85
CA SER A 427 -50.54 17.21 -3.12
C SER A 427 -49.58 16.18 -3.74
N THR A 428 -48.34 16.14 -3.27
CA THR A 428 -47.29 15.22 -3.79
C THR A 428 -47.09 13.96 -2.94
N TYR A 429 -47.71 13.84 -1.78
CA TYR A 429 -47.47 12.75 -0.83
C TYR A 429 -47.77 11.34 -1.36
N GLU A 430 -48.57 11.21 -2.40
CA GLU A 430 -48.87 9.91 -2.99
C GLU A 430 -47.66 9.32 -3.74
N TRP A 431 -46.77 10.16 -4.26
CA TRP A 431 -45.66 9.72 -5.10
C TRP A 431 -44.27 10.24 -4.63
N LEU A 432 -44.20 11.32 -3.82
CA LEU A 432 -42.99 11.89 -3.30
C LEU A 432 -42.86 11.60 -1.80
N ASP A 433 -42.02 10.63 -1.44
CA ASP A 433 -41.82 10.23 -0.05
C ASP A 433 -40.86 11.19 0.69
N ASN A 434 -39.78 11.60 0.00
CA ASN A 434 -38.79 12.51 0.56
C ASN A 434 -38.18 13.39 -0.52
N LEU A 435 -38.06 14.67 -0.20
CA LEU A 435 -37.25 15.63 -0.96
C LEU A 435 -36.53 16.52 0.04
N LYS A 436 -35.20 16.41 0.08
CA LYS A 436 -34.34 17.12 1.04
C LYS A 436 -33.22 17.84 0.30
N LEU A 437 -33.07 19.12 0.58
CA LEU A 437 -31.88 19.91 0.21
C LEU A 437 -30.91 19.91 1.40
N LYS A 438 -29.62 19.80 1.09
CA LYS A 438 -28.56 19.90 2.10
C LYS A 438 -27.37 20.70 1.56
N ALA A 439 -26.72 21.46 2.43
CA ALA A 439 -25.46 22.11 2.12
C ALA A 439 -24.58 22.19 3.36
N SER A 440 -23.28 22.08 3.16
CA SER A 440 -22.30 22.25 4.24
C SER A 440 -21.02 22.89 3.72
N ILE A 441 -20.36 23.63 4.59
CA ILE A 441 -19.04 24.21 4.37
C ILE A 441 -18.23 24.11 5.66
N GLY A 442 -16.92 23.84 5.53
CA GLY A 442 -16.05 23.78 6.71
C GLY A 442 -14.59 23.60 6.33
N SER A 443 -13.74 23.67 7.34
CA SER A 443 -12.30 23.43 7.23
C SER A 443 -11.84 22.32 8.17
N GLN A 444 -10.82 21.58 7.75
CA GLN A 444 -10.16 20.51 8.49
C GLN A 444 -8.65 20.70 8.39
N GLY A 445 -7.91 20.34 9.44
CA GLY A 445 -6.46 20.36 9.48
C GLY A 445 -5.84 19.01 9.16
N ASN A 446 -4.63 19.05 8.61
CA ASN A 446 -3.74 17.90 8.47
C ASN A 446 -2.36 18.28 9.00
N ASP A 447 -1.79 17.44 9.87
CA ASP A 447 -0.45 17.61 10.46
C ASP A 447 0.53 16.48 10.08
N ASN A 448 0.23 15.69 9.06
CA ASN A 448 0.98 14.49 8.72
C ASN A 448 2.30 14.79 7.99
N ILE A 449 3.32 15.22 8.72
CA ILE A 449 4.66 15.56 8.22
C ILE A 449 5.82 14.81 8.92
N GLY A 450 5.53 13.98 9.91
CA GLY A 450 6.53 13.41 10.81
C GLY A 450 6.99 14.38 11.90
N ASN A 451 7.74 13.87 12.87
CA ASN A 451 8.15 14.62 14.05
C ASN A 451 9.36 15.52 13.79
N PHE A 452 9.52 16.60 14.57
CA PHE A 452 10.67 17.49 14.60
C PHE A 452 11.00 18.20 13.28
N ARG A 453 10.02 18.38 12.37
CA ARG A 453 10.22 19.11 11.12
C ARG A 453 10.38 20.61 11.31
N TYR A 454 10.05 21.13 12.48
CA TYR A 454 10.22 22.54 12.85
C TYR A 454 11.63 22.89 13.35
N THR A 455 12.50 21.89 13.64
CA THR A 455 13.86 22.11 14.13
C THR A 455 14.90 21.38 13.29
N ASN A 456 16.15 21.87 13.30
CA ASN A 456 17.27 21.17 12.68
C ASN A 456 17.52 19.85 13.41
N THR A 457 17.78 18.79 12.65
CA THR A 457 18.10 17.46 13.20
C THR A 457 19.49 17.02 12.78
N TYR A 458 20.11 16.19 13.62
CA TYR A 458 21.44 15.65 13.43
C TYR A 458 21.42 14.15 13.64
N THR A 459 22.24 13.41 12.89
CA THR A 459 22.53 11.98 13.13
C THR A 459 23.81 11.86 13.96
N ILE A 460 23.84 10.84 14.80
CA ILE A 460 25.04 10.46 15.57
C ILE A 460 25.75 9.37 14.77
N GLU A 461 27.02 9.59 14.47
CA GLU A 461 27.83 8.67 13.67
C GLU A 461 29.13 8.31 14.39
N ASN A 462 29.70 7.17 14.01
CA ASN A 462 31.02 6.72 14.48
C ASN A 462 32.11 7.23 13.54
N ALA A 463 32.87 8.22 13.98
CA ALA A 463 34.05 8.71 13.28
C ALA A 463 35.32 8.12 13.92
N ASN A 464 35.76 6.95 13.43
CA ASN A 464 36.95 6.25 13.92
C ASN A 464 36.96 6.02 15.44
N GLY A 465 35.85 5.47 15.97
CA GLY A 465 35.70 5.19 17.40
C GLY A 465 35.31 6.39 18.27
N LYS A 466 35.11 7.57 17.67
CA LYS A 466 34.62 8.77 18.37
C LYS A 466 33.20 9.12 17.91
N VAL A 467 32.41 9.64 18.83
CA VAL A 467 31.06 10.15 18.52
C VAL A 467 31.19 11.41 17.67
N SER A 468 30.56 11.42 16.53
CA SER A 468 30.40 12.58 15.63
C SER A 468 28.92 12.88 15.43
N THR A 469 28.60 14.13 15.15
CA THR A 469 27.25 14.55 14.77
C THR A 469 27.29 15.12 13.36
N VAL A 470 26.43 14.61 12.50
CA VAL A 470 26.29 15.07 11.11
C VAL A 470 24.92 15.70 10.95
N PHE A 471 24.88 16.85 10.28
CA PHE A 471 23.63 17.52 9.93
C PHE A 471 22.76 16.60 9.07
N ASN A 472 21.49 16.40 9.50
CA ASN A 472 20.57 15.49 8.83
C ASN A 472 19.49 16.24 8.04
N ALA A 473 18.78 17.17 8.67
CA ALA A 473 17.70 17.88 8.00
C ALA A 473 17.51 19.30 8.56
N LYS A 474 17.22 20.22 7.65
CA LYS A 474 16.83 21.59 7.97
C LYS A 474 15.41 21.64 8.49
N GLY A 475 15.20 22.27 9.63
CA GLY A 475 13.88 22.54 10.20
C GLY A 475 13.26 23.84 9.67
N SER A 476 11.95 23.90 9.73
CA SER A 476 11.13 25.09 9.42
C SER A 476 10.29 25.47 10.63
N GLU A 477 10.71 26.50 11.37
CA GLU A 477 10.04 26.94 12.61
C GLU A 477 8.58 27.37 12.37
N ASN A 478 8.30 27.92 11.18
CA ASN A 478 6.98 28.46 10.82
C ASN A 478 6.01 27.38 10.27
N ILE A 479 6.46 26.11 10.22
CA ILE A 479 5.59 25.05 9.69
C ILE A 479 4.37 24.84 10.59
N THR A 480 3.21 24.75 9.98
CA THR A 480 1.91 24.63 10.66
C THR A 480 0.97 23.71 9.89
N TRP A 481 -0.28 23.66 10.29
CA TRP A 481 -1.33 22.84 9.73
C TRP A 481 -1.55 23.11 8.23
N GLU A 482 -1.65 22.06 7.44
CA GLU A 482 -2.30 22.11 6.12
C GLU A 482 -3.81 22.21 6.32
N THR A 483 -4.48 23.04 5.53
CA THR A 483 -5.91 23.27 5.65
C THR A 483 -6.68 22.72 4.45
N ASN A 484 -7.69 21.89 4.73
CA ASN A 484 -8.64 21.38 3.76
C ASN A 484 -10.01 22.04 3.94
N SER A 485 -10.39 22.92 3.04
CA SER A 485 -11.72 23.54 3.00
C SER A 485 -12.65 22.72 2.10
N ASN A 486 -13.80 22.33 2.64
CA ASN A 486 -14.78 21.50 1.94
C ASN A 486 -16.11 22.26 1.84
N PHE A 487 -16.71 22.25 0.64
CA PHE A 487 -18.08 22.68 0.38
C PHE A 487 -18.82 21.53 -0.28
N ASN A 488 -20.01 21.20 0.23
CA ASN A 488 -20.89 20.20 -0.34
C ASN A 488 -22.31 20.80 -0.44
N ALA A 489 -23.01 20.52 -1.54
CA ALA A 489 -24.42 20.86 -1.71
C ALA A 489 -25.11 19.76 -2.50
N GLY A 490 -26.27 19.31 -2.04
CA GLY A 490 -26.94 18.19 -2.67
C GLY A 490 -28.43 18.10 -2.40
N VAL A 491 -29.05 17.22 -3.16
CA VAL A 491 -30.46 16.85 -3.07
C VAL A 491 -30.55 15.36 -2.79
N GLU A 492 -31.37 14.99 -1.82
CA GLU A 492 -31.78 13.61 -1.57
C GLU A 492 -33.28 13.48 -1.88
N PHE A 493 -33.65 12.40 -2.55
CA PHE A 493 -35.04 12.16 -2.95
C PHE A 493 -35.45 10.70 -2.79
N SER A 494 -36.76 10.49 -2.59
CA SER A 494 -37.39 9.18 -2.60
C SER A 494 -38.79 9.32 -3.18
N PHE A 495 -39.13 8.42 -4.11
CA PHE A 495 -40.39 8.40 -4.84
C PHE A 495 -41.06 7.03 -4.77
N LEU A 496 -42.39 7.03 -4.89
CA LEU A 496 -43.22 5.83 -5.07
C LEU A 496 -42.99 4.79 -3.97
N ARG A 497 -43.06 5.22 -2.71
CA ARG A 497 -42.87 4.37 -1.50
C ARG A 497 -41.47 3.72 -1.47
N GLY A 498 -40.43 4.50 -1.83
CA GLY A 498 -39.06 4.04 -1.86
C GLY A 498 -38.71 3.14 -3.04
N THR A 499 -39.56 3.06 -4.08
CA THR A 499 -39.24 2.31 -5.30
C THR A 499 -38.06 2.94 -6.04
N VAL A 500 -37.98 4.27 -6.07
CA VAL A 500 -36.84 5.02 -6.56
C VAL A 500 -36.34 5.96 -5.47
N SER A 501 -35.09 5.84 -5.08
CA SER A 501 -34.45 6.76 -4.13
C SER A 501 -33.02 7.05 -4.56
N GLY A 502 -32.48 8.17 -4.09
CA GLY A 502 -31.11 8.53 -4.42
C GLY A 502 -30.73 9.91 -3.96
N GLY A 503 -29.56 10.34 -4.43
CA GLY A 503 -29.03 11.66 -4.18
C GLY A 503 -28.11 12.12 -5.29
N VAL A 504 -28.03 13.44 -5.43
CA VAL A 504 -27.04 14.12 -6.26
C VAL A 504 -26.34 15.13 -5.38
N GLU A 505 -25.01 15.07 -5.33
CA GLU A 505 -24.20 15.96 -4.51
C GLU A 505 -23.07 16.56 -5.35
N TYR A 506 -22.92 17.86 -5.28
CA TYR A 506 -21.75 18.59 -5.76
C TYR A 506 -20.79 18.81 -4.59
N PHE A 507 -19.52 18.53 -4.78
CA PHE A 507 -18.47 18.80 -3.82
C PHE A 507 -17.35 19.66 -4.40
N LEU A 508 -16.78 20.50 -3.53
CA LEU A 508 -15.59 21.29 -3.80
C LEU A 508 -14.66 21.19 -2.58
N ARG A 509 -13.48 20.65 -2.79
CA ARG A 509 -12.45 20.50 -1.76
C ARG A 509 -11.20 21.26 -2.17
N LYS A 510 -10.81 22.26 -1.38
CA LYS A 510 -9.61 23.05 -1.59
C LYS A 510 -8.61 22.74 -0.46
N THR A 511 -7.43 22.25 -0.83
CA THR A 511 -6.29 22.09 0.07
C THR A 511 -5.38 23.28 -0.10
N THR A 512 -5.07 24.00 0.99
CA THR A 512 -4.14 25.13 1.03
C THR A 512 -3.02 24.86 2.00
N ASP A 513 -1.91 25.53 1.80
CA ASP A 513 -0.75 25.41 2.69
C ASP A 513 -0.26 23.95 2.79
N MET A 514 -0.20 23.23 1.65
CA MET A 514 0.17 21.82 1.61
C MET A 514 1.55 21.59 2.25
N LEU A 515 1.65 20.56 3.08
CA LEU A 515 2.88 20.14 3.77
C LEU A 515 3.77 19.36 2.79
N LEU A 516 4.64 20.07 2.08
CA LEU A 516 5.51 19.48 1.05
C LEU A 516 6.99 19.66 1.37
N SER A 517 7.82 18.73 0.85
CA SER A 517 9.27 18.90 0.82
C SER A 517 9.63 19.94 -0.24
N PHE A 518 10.23 21.03 0.20
CA PHE A 518 10.64 22.16 -0.64
C PHE A 518 12.11 22.03 -1.02
N PRO A 519 12.46 21.91 -2.31
CA PRO A 519 13.83 21.77 -2.75
C PRO A 519 14.57 23.10 -2.68
N VAL A 520 15.84 23.02 -2.40
CA VAL A 520 16.75 24.16 -2.40
C VAL A 520 18.06 23.81 -3.11
N ALA A 521 18.86 24.83 -3.44
CA ALA A 521 20.17 24.60 -4.04
C ALA A 521 21.08 23.81 -3.08
N PRO A 522 21.73 22.72 -3.51
CA PRO A 522 22.62 21.91 -2.67
C PRO A 522 23.77 22.68 -2.04
N SER A 523 24.13 23.82 -2.63
CA SER A 523 25.14 24.75 -2.08
C SER A 523 24.82 25.31 -0.70
N LEU A 524 23.54 25.20 -0.25
CA LEU A 524 23.11 25.56 1.10
C LEU A 524 23.44 24.49 2.16
N GLY A 525 24.01 23.35 1.75
CA GLY A 525 24.34 22.23 2.64
C GLY A 525 23.20 21.25 2.90
N TYR A 526 22.07 21.41 2.25
CA TYR A 526 20.92 20.48 2.28
C TYR A 526 20.13 20.59 0.98
N SER A 527 19.39 19.56 0.63
CA SER A 527 18.67 19.47 -0.65
C SER A 527 17.20 19.92 -0.56
N SER A 528 16.62 19.88 0.63
CA SER A 528 15.22 20.27 0.86
C SER A 528 14.89 20.46 2.33
N TYR A 529 13.76 21.10 2.61
CA TYR A 529 13.13 21.18 3.91
C TYR A 529 11.60 21.14 3.75
N TYR A 530 10.85 20.90 4.82
CA TYR A 530 9.39 20.93 4.78
C TYR A 530 8.86 22.34 4.98
N ALA A 531 7.86 22.71 4.17
CA ALA A 531 7.18 24.00 4.26
C ALA A 531 5.70 23.87 3.88
N ASN A 532 4.90 24.84 4.33
CA ASN A 532 3.51 25.00 3.90
C ASN A 532 3.48 25.71 2.54
N VAL A 533 3.42 24.93 1.45
CA VAL A 533 3.55 25.45 0.08
C VAL A 533 2.66 24.68 -0.89
N GLY A 534 2.03 25.44 -1.78
CA GLY A 534 1.19 24.86 -2.82
C GLY A 534 -0.27 24.68 -2.40
N ASP A 535 -1.15 24.83 -3.40
CA ASP A 535 -2.59 24.66 -3.26
C ASP A 535 -3.11 23.70 -4.33
N MET A 536 -4.16 22.94 -3.96
CA MET A 536 -4.83 22.02 -4.85
C MET A 536 -6.35 22.10 -4.68
N ARG A 537 -7.07 21.82 -5.74
CA ARG A 537 -8.53 21.77 -5.75
C ARG A 537 -9.04 20.47 -6.36
N ASN A 538 -9.97 19.83 -5.65
CA ASN A 538 -10.77 18.72 -6.14
C ASN A 538 -12.23 19.19 -6.18
N SER A 539 -12.93 18.95 -7.29
CA SER A 539 -14.36 19.25 -7.42
C SER A 539 -15.05 18.18 -8.24
N GLY A 540 -16.31 17.90 -7.95
CA GLY A 540 -17.01 16.87 -8.67
C GLY A 540 -18.48 16.77 -8.31
N VAL A 541 -19.12 15.79 -8.94
CA VAL A 541 -20.53 15.42 -8.71
C VAL A 541 -20.57 13.94 -8.38
N GLU A 542 -21.33 13.60 -7.33
CA GLU A 542 -21.66 12.25 -6.94
C GLU A 542 -23.15 12.02 -7.15
N ILE A 543 -23.48 10.87 -7.74
CA ILE A 543 -24.85 10.45 -8.02
C ILE A 543 -25.02 9.05 -7.44
N GLU A 544 -26.03 8.87 -6.61
CA GLU A 544 -26.47 7.58 -6.11
C GLU A 544 -27.93 7.38 -6.50
N LEU A 545 -28.25 6.23 -7.09
CA LEU A 545 -29.61 5.86 -7.46
C LEU A 545 -29.88 4.43 -7.02
N ASN A 546 -30.95 4.26 -6.27
CA ASN A 546 -31.46 2.97 -5.84
C ASN A 546 -32.84 2.78 -6.45
N PHE A 547 -33.03 1.69 -7.17
CA PHE A 547 -34.28 1.36 -7.84
C PHE A 547 -34.72 -0.06 -7.51
N THR A 548 -35.92 -0.22 -6.94
CA THR A 548 -36.52 -1.51 -6.59
C THR A 548 -37.76 -1.75 -7.46
N PRO A 549 -37.59 -2.17 -8.74
CA PRO A 549 -38.70 -2.34 -9.67
C PRO A 549 -39.68 -3.43 -9.27
N ILE A 550 -39.20 -4.43 -8.53
CA ILE A 550 -40.05 -5.55 -8.08
C ILE A 550 -39.84 -5.70 -6.56
N ARG A 551 -40.97 -5.55 -5.83
CA ARG A 551 -41.02 -5.82 -4.39
C ARG A 551 -42.29 -6.65 -4.10
N ARG A 552 -42.14 -7.97 -4.06
CA ARG A 552 -43.19 -8.93 -3.77
C ARG A 552 -42.74 -9.93 -2.70
N GLU A 553 -43.65 -10.66 -2.12
CA GLU A 553 -43.41 -11.60 -1.01
C GLU A 553 -42.27 -12.60 -1.29
N HIS A 554 -42.13 -13.07 -2.52
CA HIS A 554 -41.13 -14.08 -2.90
C HIS A 554 -40.06 -13.58 -3.85
N ILE A 555 -40.16 -12.34 -4.36
CA ILE A 555 -39.21 -11.78 -5.33
C ILE A 555 -38.99 -10.31 -5.01
N GLN A 556 -37.74 -9.95 -4.78
CA GLN A 556 -37.28 -8.56 -4.72
C GLN A 556 -36.14 -8.37 -5.70
N TRP A 557 -36.20 -7.29 -6.48
CA TRP A 557 -35.12 -6.92 -7.38
C TRP A 557 -34.67 -5.49 -7.09
N ASP A 558 -33.42 -5.34 -6.68
CA ASP A 558 -32.82 -4.07 -6.36
C ASP A 558 -31.70 -3.76 -7.35
N ILE A 559 -31.67 -2.53 -7.88
CA ILE A 559 -30.64 -2.01 -8.76
C ILE A 559 -30.03 -0.79 -8.07
N ASN A 560 -28.73 -0.84 -7.79
CA ASN A 560 -27.99 0.26 -7.17
C ASN A 560 -26.96 0.78 -8.18
N LEU A 561 -26.98 2.07 -8.45
CA LEU A 561 -26.05 2.76 -9.36
C LEU A 561 -25.34 3.87 -8.61
N ASN A 562 -24.02 3.86 -8.67
CA ASN A 562 -23.17 4.91 -8.11
C ASN A 562 -22.27 5.48 -9.20
N MET A 563 -22.19 6.80 -9.29
CA MET A 563 -21.33 7.50 -10.24
C MET A 563 -20.65 8.67 -9.56
N THR A 564 -19.35 8.80 -9.74
CA THR A 564 -18.57 9.96 -9.30
C THR A 564 -17.81 10.54 -10.48
N HIS A 565 -17.98 11.83 -10.74
CA HIS A 565 -17.13 12.59 -11.66
C HIS A 565 -16.24 13.52 -10.86
N LEU A 566 -14.91 13.34 -10.96
CA LEU A 566 -13.90 14.09 -10.22
C LEU A 566 -13.00 14.88 -11.17
N ARG A 567 -12.74 16.14 -10.83
CA ARG A 567 -11.69 16.98 -11.45
C ARG A 567 -10.70 17.42 -10.38
N ASN A 568 -9.45 17.03 -10.56
CA ASN A 568 -8.32 17.48 -9.75
C ASN A 568 -7.56 18.59 -10.47
N LYS A 569 -7.05 19.59 -9.73
CA LYS A 569 -6.28 20.68 -10.30
C LYS A 569 -5.32 21.25 -9.26
N ILE A 570 -4.03 21.37 -9.63
CA ILE A 570 -3.05 22.18 -8.89
C ILE A 570 -3.40 23.64 -9.14
N THR A 571 -3.64 24.40 -8.09
CA THR A 571 -4.05 25.82 -8.21
C THR A 571 -2.92 26.80 -7.91
N MET A 572 -1.90 26.37 -7.18
CA MET A 572 -0.72 27.16 -6.89
C MET A 572 0.49 26.26 -6.66
N LEU A 573 1.61 26.60 -7.26
CA LEU A 573 2.93 26.07 -6.97
C LEU A 573 3.86 27.22 -6.53
N PRO A 574 4.82 26.94 -5.63
CA PRO A 574 5.84 27.94 -5.30
C PRO A 574 6.72 28.24 -6.52
N SER A 575 7.31 29.44 -6.56
CA SER A 575 8.13 29.92 -7.69
C SER A 575 9.27 28.95 -8.06
N GLU A 576 9.89 28.34 -7.06
CA GLU A 576 11.00 27.41 -7.18
C GLU A 576 10.61 26.06 -7.82
N ARG A 577 9.33 25.77 -7.86
CA ARG A 577 8.75 24.59 -8.55
C ARG A 577 8.21 24.90 -9.95
N ARG A 578 8.31 26.16 -10.42
CA ARG A 578 7.91 26.57 -11.78
C ARG A 578 9.11 26.58 -12.72
N THR A 579 9.89 25.49 -12.72
CA THR A 579 11.17 25.39 -13.41
C THR A 579 11.05 25.05 -14.89
N LYS A 580 9.86 24.63 -15.34
CA LYS A 580 9.59 24.24 -16.73
C LYS A 580 8.22 24.72 -17.20
N GLN A 581 8.14 25.07 -18.50
CA GLN A 581 6.90 25.31 -19.20
C GLN A 581 6.59 24.15 -20.15
N VAL A 582 5.34 23.65 -20.13
CA VAL A 582 4.86 22.60 -21.02
C VAL A 582 3.44 23.00 -21.45
N ASP A 583 3.20 23.14 -22.75
CA ASP A 583 1.90 23.55 -23.34
C ASP A 583 1.27 24.78 -22.66
N GLY A 584 2.08 25.77 -22.30
CA GLY A 584 1.65 26.99 -21.62
C GLY A 584 1.45 26.86 -20.10
N TYR A 585 1.65 25.68 -19.51
CA TYR A 585 1.55 25.44 -18.07
C TYR A 585 2.92 25.51 -17.41
N SER A 586 3.01 26.27 -16.32
CA SER A 586 4.23 26.35 -15.50
C SER A 586 4.25 25.28 -14.44
N GLY A 587 5.40 24.60 -14.28
CA GLY A 587 5.52 23.51 -13.31
C GLY A 587 6.91 22.87 -13.29
N TYR A 588 6.96 21.61 -12.88
CA TYR A 588 8.18 20.80 -12.84
C TYR A 588 7.91 19.34 -13.22
N VAL A 589 8.97 18.66 -13.68
CA VAL A 589 8.91 17.22 -14.02
C VAL A 589 9.52 16.41 -12.88
N SER A 590 8.88 15.30 -12.53
CA SER A 590 9.39 14.29 -11.62
C SER A 590 9.08 12.91 -12.18
N GLY A 591 10.12 12.16 -12.60
CA GLY A 591 9.95 10.91 -13.32
C GLY A 591 9.16 11.10 -14.61
N SER A 592 8.09 10.36 -14.78
CA SER A 592 7.16 10.43 -15.93
C SER A 592 5.92 11.31 -15.66
N THR A 593 6.00 12.23 -14.70
CA THR A 593 4.88 13.10 -14.31
C THR A 593 5.28 14.57 -14.41
N PHE A 594 4.39 15.40 -14.96
CA PHE A 594 4.48 16.86 -14.94
C PHE A 594 3.47 17.42 -13.93
N PHE A 595 3.98 18.13 -12.94
CA PHE A 595 3.22 18.85 -11.95
C PHE A 595 3.11 20.32 -12.40
N GLY A 596 1.98 20.67 -13.02
CA GLY A 596 1.76 22.00 -13.59
C GLY A 596 0.58 22.72 -12.96
N GLU A 597 0.73 24.05 -12.72
CA GLU A 597 -0.41 24.87 -12.32
C GLU A 597 -1.50 24.83 -13.38
N GLY A 598 -2.71 24.55 -12.95
CA GLY A 598 -3.85 24.41 -13.86
C GLY A 598 -4.14 22.97 -14.30
N LEU A 599 -3.23 22.04 -14.10
CA LEU A 599 -3.33 20.63 -14.48
C LEU A 599 -3.68 19.71 -13.29
N PRO A 600 -4.14 18.49 -13.55
CA PRO A 600 -4.24 17.44 -12.55
C PRO A 600 -2.88 17.11 -11.93
N MET A 601 -2.89 16.67 -10.66
CA MET A 601 -1.67 16.38 -9.90
C MET A 601 -0.76 15.31 -10.55
N TYR A 602 -1.34 14.34 -11.26
CA TYR A 602 -0.60 13.26 -11.93
C TYR A 602 -0.78 13.32 -13.43
N THR A 603 -0.34 14.43 -14.05
CA THR A 603 -0.34 14.56 -15.52
C THR A 603 0.86 13.82 -16.09
N PHE A 604 0.62 12.83 -16.94
CA PHE A 604 1.69 12.08 -17.58
C PHE A 604 2.56 13.00 -18.46
N TYR A 605 3.87 12.83 -18.32
CA TYR A 605 4.88 13.51 -19.12
C TYR A 605 5.82 12.45 -19.73
N MET A 606 5.46 11.99 -20.91
CA MET A 606 6.10 10.87 -21.58
C MET A 606 6.18 11.14 -23.07
N ARG A 607 7.10 10.47 -23.75
CA ARG A 607 7.11 10.48 -25.22
C ARG A 607 5.82 9.87 -25.74
N LYS A 608 5.16 10.55 -26.67
CA LYS A 608 3.94 10.07 -27.30
C LYS A 608 4.29 9.04 -28.38
N TYR A 609 3.78 7.84 -28.21
CA TYR A 609 4.00 6.76 -29.16
C TYR A 609 3.26 7.05 -30.49
N ALA A 610 3.98 6.92 -31.62
CA ALA A 610 3.48 7.22 -32.95
C ALA A 610 3.16 5.96 -33.80
N GLY A 611 3.46 4.76 -33.25
CA GLY A 611 3.26 3.50 -33.96
C GLY A 611 4.56 2.76 -34.27
N VAL A 612 4.48 1.84 -35.21
CA VAL A 612 5.61 1.06 -35.71
C VAL A 612 5.85 1.43 -37.19
N SER A 613 7.11 1.64 -37.56
CA SER A 613 7.47 1.89 -38.97
C SER A 613 7.29 0.61 -39.83
N ASP A 614 7.36 0.75 -41.13
CA ASP A 614 7.29 -0.38 -42.05
C ASP A 614 8.46 -1.37 -41.86
N GLU A 615 9.58 -0.91 -41.27
CA GLU A 615 10.74 -1.73 -40.90
C GLU A 615 10.61 -2.39 -39.53
N GLY A 616 9.48 -2.18 -38.81
CA GLY A 616 9.22 -2.74 -37.46
C GLY A 616 9.85 -1.98 -36.31
N LEU A 617 10.27 -0.73 -36.50
CA LEU A 617 10.85 0.11 -35.46
C LEU A 617 9.78 0.92 -34.74
N SER A 618 9.90 1.04 -33.41
CA SER A 618 9.03 1.90 -32.59
C SER A 618 9.25 3.37 -32.95
N MET A 619 8.18 4.07 -33.30
CA MET A 619 8.19 5.51 -33.62
C MET A 619 7.59 6.32 -32.47
N TRP A 620 8.11 7.53 -32.31
CA TRP A 620 7.68 8.48 -31.29
C TRP A 620 7.49 9.85 -31.92
N TYR A 621 6.44 10.57 -31.50
CA TYR A 621 6.30 11.98 -31.88
C TYR A 621 7.46 12.77 -31.26
N MET A 622 8.02 13.66 -32.05
CA MET A 622 9.04 14.60 -31.64
C MET A 622 8.51 16.02 -31.94
N ASP A 623 8.63 16.92 -30.97
CA ASP A 623 8.34 18.33 -31.21
C ASP A 623 9.35 18.90 -32.20
N GLU A 624 8.92 19.69 -33.16
CA GLU A 624 9.83 20.48 -34.01
C GLU A 624 10.52 21.51 -33.11
N THR A 625 11.82 21.36 -32.99
CA THR A 625 12.67 22.37 -32.33
C THR A 625 13.32 23.24 -33.41
N ASP A 626 13.38 24.55 -33.17
CA ASP A 626 14.19 25.44 -33.99
C ASP A 626 15.70 25.18 -33.76
N ASP A 627 16.59 25.82 -34.54
CA ASP A 627 18.05 25.67 -34.49
C ASP A 627 18.67 26.01 -33.10
N LYS A 628 17.85 26.36 -32.11
CA LYS A 628 18.27 26.69 -30.73
C LYS A 628 17.80 25.67 -29.69
N GLY A 629 17.14 24.55 -30.09
CA GLY A 629 16.62 23.49 -29.23
C GLY A 629 15.33 23.86 -28.51
#